data_46caba88b75b4c286ffeb7be0d92ded6
#
_entry.id   46caba88b75b4c286ffeb7be0d92ded6
#
_cell.length_a   1.000
_cell.length_b   1.000
_cell.length_c   1.000
_cell.angle_alpha   90.00
_cell.angle_beta   90.00
_cell.angle_gamma   90.00
#
_symmetry.space_group_name_H-M   'P 1'
#
loop_
_entity.id
_entity.type
_entity.pdbx_description
1 polymer ?
#
loop_
_entity_poly.entity_id
_entity_poly.type
_entity_poly.pdbx_seq_one_letter_code
_entity_poly.pdbx_strand_id
1 'polypeptide(L)'
;MTGPPQERDPSPAVAALAVRVDGLRRRIETLATSIDDLASTQQEHATVLDGIAELRRQVEQILAILGNDDEPSPGEWFWLTMTDQKRDERLSELSDWVETVLRTQYPSYLAGQIRPCWPNHPEARWELTWLYQLWTRAYLTSRPAPKDAADWHDRWTPGVTRRLSQTMRRCEQTCQRQPVHETAADPRRRVPL
;
A
#
# COMPACT_ATOMS: atom_id res chain seq x y z
N MET A 1 -21.59 -95.17 -37.19
CA MET A 1 -20.81 -94.74 -35.98
C MET A 1 -19.74 -93.74 -36.46
N THR A 2 -20.02 -92.43 -36.42
CA THR A 2 -19.08 -91.37 -36.77
C THR A 2 -18.39 -90.97 -35.49
N GLY A 3 -17.05 -91.20 -35.41
CA GLY A 3 -16.25 -90.75 -34.25
C GLY A 3 -16.22 -89.24 -34.11
N PRO A 4 -15.92 -88.76 -32.86
CA PRO A 4 -15.88 -87.33 -32.62
C PRO A 4 -14.75 -86.71 -33.45
N PRO A 5 -14.90 -85.41 -33.84
CA PRO A 5 -13.85 -84.70 -34.58
C PRO A 5 -12.65 -84.54 -33.70
N GLN A 6 -11.48 -84.97 -34.19
CA GLN A 6 -10.17 -84.86 -33.55
C GLN A 6 -9.79 -83.36 -33.58
N GLU A 7 -9.83 -82.75 -32.44
CA GLU A 7 -9.36 -81.33 -32.20
C GLU A 7 -7.83 -81.37 -32.47
N ARG A 8 -7.39 -80.69 -33.55
CA ARG A 8 -5.98 -80.55 -33.87
C ARG A 8 -5.31 -79.58 -32.91
N ASP A 9 -4.34 -80.04 -32.20
CA ASP A 9 -3.50 -79.19 -31.34
C ASP A 9 -2.95 -78.00 -32.15
N PRO A 10 -3.04 -76.75 -31.62
CA PRO A 10 -2.55 -75.60 -32.33
C PRO A 10 -1.05 -75.71 -32.60
N SER A 11 -0.63 -75.28 -33.78
CA SER A 11 0.80 -75.26 -34.16
C SER A 11 1.60 -74.46 -33.12
N PRO A 12 2.83 -74.85 -32.77
CA PRO A 12 3.64 -74.09 -31.77
C PRO A 12 3.82 -72.59 -32.08
N ALA A 13 3.78 -72.20 -33.33
CA ALA A 13 3.80 -70.84 -33.78
C ALA A 13 2.51 -70.04 -33.37
N VAL A 14 1.35 -70.69 -33.44
CA VAL A 14 0.05 -70.14 -33.05
C VAL A 14 -0.01 -70.01 -31.53
N ALA A 15 0.49 -70.95 -30.78
CA ALA A 15 0.60 -70.89 -29.32
C ALA A 15 1.52 -69.73 -28.88
N ALA A 16 2.67 -69.60 -29.52
CA ALA A 16 3.60 -68.47 -29.23
C ALA A 16 2.99 -67.11 -29.56
N LEU A 17 2.22 -66.98 -30.66
CA LEU A 17 1.51 -65.77 -31.02
C LEU A 17 0.40 -65.44 -30.01
N ALA A 18 -0.35 -66.41 -29.55
CA ALA A 18 -1.38 -66.25 -28.53
C ALA A 18 -0.80 -65.70 -27.21
N VAL A 19 0.34 -66.20 -26.76
CA VAL A 19 1.04 -65.64 -25.55
C VAL A 19 1.49 -64.21 -25.76
N ARG A 20 2.00 -63.89 -26.97
CA ARG A 20 2.38 -62.46 -27.27
C ARG A 20 1.18 -61.53 -27.30
N VAL A 21 0.08 -61.95 -27.91
CA VAL A 21 -1.16 -61.17 -27.95
C VAL A 21 -1.70 -60.95 -26.54
N ASP A 22 -1.71 -61.96 -25.70
CA ASP A 22 -2.16 -61.84 -24.31
C ASP A 22 -1.23 -60.96 -23.49
N GLY A 23 0.08 -61.00 -23.72
CA GLY A 23 1.05 -60.08 -23.13
C GLY A 23 0.84 -58.60 -23.54
N LEU A 24 0.53 -58.37 -24.81
CA LEU A 24 0.19 -57.03 -25.32
C LEU A 24 -1.13 -56.53 -24.75
N ARG A 25 -2.13 -57.39 -24.65
CA ARG A 25 -3.42 -57.06 -24.05
C ARG A 25 -3.26 -56.58 -22.60
N ARG A 26 -2.51 -57.30 -21.77
CA ARG A 26 -2.22 -56.91 -20.39
C ARG A 26 -1.50 -55.56 -20.30
N ARG A 27 -0.55 -55.27 -21.22
CA ARG A 27 0.12 -53.97 -21.29
C ARG A 27 -0.83 -52.85 -21.64
N ILE A 28 -1.75 -53.07 -22.58
CA ILE A 28 -2.76 -52.10 -22.95
C ILE A 28 -3.69 -51.78 -21.75
N GLU A 29 -4.14 -52.82 -21.04
CA GLU A 29 -4.96 -52.67 -19.84
C GLU A 29 -4.24 -51.86 -18.74
N THR A 30 -2.94 -52.14 -18.49
CA THR A 30 -2.12 -51.38 -17.55
C THR A 30 -1.96 -49.92 -17.97
N LEU A 31 -1.70 -49.68 -19.26
CA LEU A 31 -1.58 -48.30 -19.78
C LEU A 31 -2.90 -47.54 -19.69
N ALA A 32 -4.03 -48.20 -19.98
CA ALA A 32 -5.34 -47.58 -19.83
C ALA A 32 -5.60 -47.13 -18.38
N THR A 33 -5.33 -47.97 -17.40
CA THR A 33 -5.44 -47.64 -15.99
C THR A 33 -4.54 -46.43 -15.60
N SER A 34 -3.28 -46.44 -16.10
CA SER A 34 -2.35 -45.33 -15.82
C SER A 34 -2.80 -44.01 -16.45
N ILE A 35 -3.45 -44.05 -17.63
CA ILE A 35 -4.03 -42.86 -18.28
C ILE A 35 -5.20 -42.33 -17.45
N ASP A 36 -6.08 -43.18 -16.97
CA ASP A 36 -7.21 -42.81 -16.13
C ASP A 36 -6.74 -42.19 -14.80
N ASP A 37 -5.72 -42.73 -14.16
CA ASP A 37 -5.10 -42.17 -12.95
C ASP A 37 -4.49 -40.79 -13.20
N LEU A 38 -3.78 -40.62 -14.32
CA LEU A 38 -3.23 -39.33 -14.72
C LEU A 38 -4.33 -38.29 -15.00
N ALA A 39 -5.40 -38.68 -15.67
CA ALA A 39 -6.54 -37.82 -15.97
C ALA A 39 -7.21 -37.32 -14.65
N SER A 40 -7.38 -38.24 -13.69
CA SER A 40 -7.91 -37.90 -12.36
C SER A 40 -7.00 -36.89 -11.63
N THR A 41 -5.69 -37.16 -11.61
CA THR A 41 -4.70 -36.27 -10.99
C THR A 41 -4.68 -34.87 -11.66
N GLN A 42 -4.78 -34.83 -12.99
CA GLN A 42 -4.88 -33.54 -13.70
C GLN A 42 -6.14 -32.76 -13.34
N GLN A 43 -7.27 -33.46 -13.18
CA GLN A 43 -8.51 -32.82 -12.75
C GLN A 43 -8.42 -32.24 -11.32
N GLU A 44 -7.78 -32.98 -10.41
CA GLU A 44 -7.53 -32.50 -9.06
C GLU A 44 -6.64 -31.25 -9.06
N HIS A 45 -5.54 -31.27 -9.85
CA HIS A 45 -4.68 -30.09 -10.01
C HIS A 45 -5.42 -28.89 -10.58
N ALA A 46 -6.28 -29.08 -11.59
CA ALA A 46 -7.09 -27.98 -12.14
C ALA A 46 -7.97 -27.35 -11.08
N THR A 47 -8.62 -28.15 -10.24
CA THR A 47 -9.46 -27.66 -9.13
C THR A 47 -8.66 -26.84 -8.11
N VAL A 48 -7.44 -27.29 -7.78
CA VAL A 48 -6.55 -26.53 -6.87
C VAL A 48 -6.11 -25.21 -7.49
N LEU A 49 -5.77 -25.20 -8.78
CA LEU A 49 -5.38 -23.98 -9.48
C LEU A 49 -6.52 -22.95 -9.54
N ASP A 50 -7.75 -23.40 -9.78
CA ASP A 50 -8.95 -22.55 -9.73
C ASP A 50 -9.16 -21.96 -8.33
N GLY A 51 -8.94 -22.74 -7.27
CA GLY A 51 -8.98 -22.29 -5.88
C GLY A 51 -7.93 -21.21 -5.58
N ILE A 52 -6.70 -21.39 -6.11
CA ILE A 52 -5.61 -20.40 -5.97
C ILE A 52 -5.97 -19.09 -6.71
N ALA A 53 -6.52 -19.18 -7.90
CA ALA A 53 -6.95 -18.02 -8.67
C ALA A 53 -8.05 -17.21 -7.95
N GLU A 54 -8.99 -17.91 -7.30
CA GLU A 54 -10.03 -17.28 -6.47
C GLU A 54 -9.45 -16.57 -5.24
N LEU A 55 -8.55 -17.25 -4.49
CA LEU A 55 -7.87 -16.66 -3.34
C LEU A 55 -7.07 -15.41 -3.73
N ARG A 56 -6.35 -15.47 -4.85
CA ARG A 56 -5.61 -14.31 -5.37
C ARG A 56 -6.54 -13.13 -5.63
N ARG A 57 -7.69 -13.36 -6.26
CA ARG A 57 -8.68 -12.31 -6.51
C ARG A 57 -9.25 -11.71 -5.22
N GLN A 58 -9.50 -12.55 -4.19
CA GLN A 58 -9.94 -12.08 -2.88
C GLN A 58 -8.87 -11.25 -2.18
N VAL A 59 -7.60 -11.65 -2.24
CA VAL A 59 -6.48 -10.86 -1.71
C VAL A 59 -6.34 -9.52 -2.44
N GLU A 60 -6.45 -9.49 -3.76
CA GLU A 60 -6.43 -8.25 -4.54
C GLU A 60 -7.59 -7.32 -4.16
N GLN A 61 -8.79 -7.86 -3.93
CA GLN A 61 -9.93 -7.08 -3.43
C GLN A 61 -9.69 -6.53 -2.02
N ILE A 62 -9.14 -7.32 -1.12
CA ILE A 62 -8.78 -6.88 0.24
C ILE A 62 -7.71 -5.79 0.17
N LEU A 63 -6.68 -5.96 -0.65
CA LEU A 63 -5.63 -4.95 -0.85
C LEU A 63 -6.19 -3.66 -1.46
N ALA A 64 -7.14 -3.74 -2.39
CA ALA A 64 -7.82 -2.57 -2.94
C ALA A 64 -8.69 -1.84 -1.89
N ILE A 65 -9.22 -2.57 -0.92
CA ILE A 65 -9.98 -1.99 0.20
C ILE A 65 -9.05 -1.39 1.26
N LEU A 66 -7.90 -2.02 1.50
CA LEU A 66 -6.90 -1.61 2.49
C LEU A 66 -5.89 -0.62 1.92
N GLY A 67 -5.58 -0.73 0.64
CA GLY A 67 -4.71 0.19 -0.09
C GLY A 67 -5.47 1.46 -0.39
N ASN A 68 -5.59 2.35 0.59
CA ASN A 68 -5.93 3.73 0.33
C ASN A 68 -4.74 4.36 -0.39
N ASP A 69 -4.81 4.44 -1.72
CA ASP A 69 -3.89 5.25 -2.54
C ASP A 69 -3.96 6.75 -2.17
N ASP A 70 -4.96 7.13 -1.34
CA ASP A 70 -5.16 8.48 -0.81
C ASP A 70 -4.40 8.75 0.51
N GLU A 71 -3.67 7.78 1.06
CA GLU A 71 -2.87 8.06 2.25
C GLU A 71 -1.63 8.86 1.83
N PRO A 72 -1.49 10.11 2.30
CA PRO A 72 -0.34 10.93 1.93
C PRO A 72 0.94 10.20 2.33
N SER A 73 1.77 9.89 1.35
CA SER A 73 3.03 9.22 1.60
C SER A 73 3.90 10.09 2.51
N PRO A 74 4.38 9.59 3.65
CA PRO A 74 5.28 10.36 4.51
C PRO A 74 6.50 10.89 3.77
N GLY A 75 6.93 10.20 2.71
CA GLY A 75 8.05 10.61 1.87
C GLY A 75 7.82 11.90 1.08
N GLU A 76 6.57 12.25 0.77
CA GLU A 76 6.24 13.48 0.05
C GLU A 76 6.50 14.75 0.88
N TRP A 77 6.55 14.62 2.20
CA TRP A 77 6.76 15.71 3.15
C TRP A 77 8.14 15.66 3.83
N PHE A 78 9.09 14.96 3.22
CA PHE A 78 10.43 14.84 3.79
C PHE A 78 11.30 16.05 3.43
N TRP A 79 11.29 17.06 4.27
CA TRP A 79 11.93 18.38 4.08
C TRP A 79 13.41 18.34 3.67
N LEU A 80 14.14 17.29 4.06
CA LEU A 80 15.59 17.20 3.80
C LEU A 80 15.93 16.86 2.35
N THR A 81 15.02 16.21 1.63
CA THR A 81 15.25 15.77 0.23
C THR A 81 14.49 16.59 -0.79
N MET A 82 13.68 17.56 -0.35
CA MET A 82 12.92 18.42 -1.25
C MET A 82 13.81 19.40 -2.01
N THR A 83 13.49 19.63 -3.28
CA THR A 83 14.00 20.78 -4.02
C THR A 83 13.47 22.08 -3.42
N ASP A 84 14.13 23.20 -3.66
CA ASP A 84 13.68 24.50 -3.13
C ASP A 84 12.27 24.84 -3.58
N GLN A 85 11.95 24.63 -4.87
CA GLN A 85 10.60 24.85 -5.39
C GLN A 85 9.56 23.99 -4.64
N LYS A 86 9.82 22.70 -4.47
CA LYS A 86 8.89 21.80 -3.77
C LYS A 86 8.72 22.18 -2.30
N ARG A 87 9.79 22.64 -1.69
CA ARG A 87 9.79 23.15 -0.31
C ARG A 87 8.89 24.37 -0.16
N ASP A 88 8.98 25.32 -1.09
CA ASP A 88 8.17 26.54 -1.07
C ASP A 88 6.68 26.21 -1.30
N GLU A 89 6.36 25.32 -2.22
CA GLU A 89 5.00 24.83 -2.46
C GLU A 89 4.40 24.19 -1.20
N ARG A 90 5.15 23.26 -0.58
CA ARG A 90 4.70 22.58 0.64
C ARG A 90 4.62 23.51 1.85
N LEU A 91 5.51 24.48 1.93
CA LEU A 91 5.46 25.49 2.98
C LEU A 91 4.23 26.40 2.84
N SER A 92 3.88 26.79 1.62
CA SER A 92 2.65 27.53 1.33
C SER A 92 1.42 26.72 1.73
N GLU A 93 1.31 25.46 1.29
CA GLU A 93 0.21 24.56 1.64
C GLU A 93 0.04 24.40 3.17
N LEU A 94 1.15 24.17 3.86
CA LEU A 94 1.14 24.05 5.32
C LEU A 94 0.75 25.35 6.00
N SER A 95 1.20 26.50 5.48
CA SER A 95 0.88 27.82 6.01
C SER A 95 -0.60 28.13 5.84
N ASP A 96 -1.16 27.85 4.68
CA ASP A 96 -2.59 28.02 4.42
C ASP A 96 -3.44 27.19 5.40
N TRP A 97 -3.06 25.94 5.62
CA TRP A 97 -3.74 25.10 6.60
C TRP A 97 -3.61 25.63 8.04
N VAL A 98 -2.45 26.09 8.44
CA VAL A 98 -2.24 26.70 9.77
C VAL A 98 -3.16 27.90 9.95
N GLU A 99 -3.25 28.79 8.97
CA GLU A 99 -4.05 30.01 9.06
C GLU A 99 -5.55 29.73 8.94
N THR A 100 -5.96 28.89 7.98
CA THR A 100 -7.38 28.66 7.67
C THR A 100 -8.04 27.61 8.56
N VAL A 101 -7.29 26.62 9.02
CA VAL A 101 -7.82 25.51 9.82
C VAL A 101 -7.42 25.65 11.28
N LEU A 102 -6.11 25.63 11.61
CA LEU A 102 -5.68 25.58 12.99
C LEU A 102 -6.08 26.84 13.76
N ARG A 103 -5.83 28.03 13.20
CA ARG A 103 -6.13 29.29 13.89
C ARG A 103 -7.62 29.58 13.96
N THR A 104 -8.39 29.14 12.97
CA THR A 104 -9.83 29.43 12.90
C THR A 104 -10.69 28.39 13.59
N GLN A 105 -10.39 27.13 13.39
CA GLN A 105 -11.21 26.01 13.89
C GLN A 105 -10.75 25.49 15.25
N TYR A 106 -9.46 25.60 15.55
CA TYR A 106 -8.85 25.04 16.76
C TYR A 106 -8.05 26.08 17.57
N PRO A 107 -8.59 27.29 17.81
CA PRO A 107 -7.85 28.35 18.47
C PRO A 107 -7.40 28.02 19.89
N SER A 108 -8.17 27.19 20.60
CA SER A 108 -7.85 26.73 21.95
C SER A 108 -6.65 25.77 22.01
N TYR A 109 -6.35 25.05 20.92
CA TYR A 109 -5.29 24.06 20.93
C TYR A 109 -3.92 24.65 20.64
N LEU A 110 -3.80 25.48 19.62
CA LEU A 110 -2.51 25.82 19.03
C LEU A 110 -2.31 27.32 18.77
N ALA A 111 -3.37 28.13 18.70
CA ALA A 111 -3.27 29.53 18.25
C ALA A 111 -2.26 30.39 19.04
N GLY A 112 -2.18 30.17 20.37
CA GLY A 112 -1.21 30.86 21.22
C GLY A 112 0.24 30.28 21.17
N GLN A 113 0.41 29.13 20.54
CA GLN A 113 1.69 28.41 20.52
C GLN A 113 2.42 28.55 19.18
N ILE A 114 1.71 28.92 18.11
CA ILE A 114 2.28 29.07 16.78
C ILE A 114 2.53 30.56 16.53
N ARG A 115 3.80 30.95 16.59
CA ARG A 115 4.22 32.33 16.26
C ARG A 115 4.35 32.51 14.75
N PRO A 116 4.22 33.75 14.22
CA PRO A 116 4.36 34.01 12.79
C PRO A 116 5.68 33.53 12.17
N CYS A 117 6.75 33.43 12.98
CA CYS A 117 8.06 32.98 12.54
C CYS A 117 8.22 31.46 12.49
N TRP A 118 7.18 30.67 12.75
CA TRP A 118 7.25 29.21 12.76
C TRP A 118 7.84 28.61 11.47
N PRO A 119 7.63 29.19 10.26
CA PRO A 119 8.21 28.63 9.04
C PRO A 119 9.73 28.60 9.04
N ASN A 120 10.37 29.47 9.81
CA ASN A 120 11.83 29.56 9.93
C ASN A 120 12.41 28.57 10.96
N HIS A 121 11.55 27.83 11.68
CA HIS A 121 11.96 26.86 12.68
C HIS A 121 11.78 25.42 12.16
N PRO A 122 12.88 24.70 11.84
CA PRO A 122 12.78 23.33 11.33
C PRO A 122 11.94 22.41 12.22
N GLU A 123 12.13 22.49 13.53
CA GLU A 123 11.37 21.67 14.49
C GLU A 123 9.85 21.96 14.41
N ALA A 124 9.47 23.23 14.29
CA ALA A 124 8.06 23.60 14.18
C ALA A 124 7.46 23.16 12.84
N ARG A 125 8.23 23.25 11.75
CA ARG A 125 7.80 22.72 10.45
C ARG A 125 7.52 21.22 10.53
N TRP A 126 8.40 20.43 11.13
CA TRP A 126 8.20 19.00 11.30
C TRP A 126 6.96 18.68 12.12
N GLU A 127 6.78 19.34 13.27
CA GLU A 127 5.62 19.10 14.13
C GLU A 127 4.31 19.44 13.44
N LEU A 128 4.24 20.56 12.73
CA LEU A 128 3.05 20.97 12.00
C LEU A 128 2.79 20.09 10.77
N THR A 129 3.84 19.62 10.10
CA THR A 129 3.71 18.68 8.98
C THR A 129 3.05 17.38 9.42
N TRP A 130 3.54 16.76 10.50
CA TRP A 130 2.92 15.56 11.03
C TRP A 130 1.48 15.77 11.45
N LEU A 131 1.21 16.86 12.10
CA LEU A 131 -0.15 17.18 12.53
C LEU A 131 -1.09 17.43 11.35
N TYR A 132 -0.61 18.07 10.29
CA TYR A 132 -1.32 18.26 9.02
C TYR A 132 -1.65 16.94 8.34
N GLN A 133 -0.67 16.05 8.16
CA GLN A 133 -0.88 14.76 7.53
C GLN A 133 -1.90 13.90 8.29
N LEU A 134 -1.82 13.88 9.61
CA LEU A 134 -2.79 13.19 10.45
C LEU A 134 -4.19 13.82 10.38
N TRP A 135 -4.27 15.15 10.27
CA TRP A 135 -5.54 15.84 10.07
C TRP A 135 -6.14 15.53 8.69
N THR A 136 -5.33 15.57 7.64
CA THR A 136 -5.75 15.20 6.28
C THR A 136 -6.30 13.78 6.24
N ARG A 137 -5.61 12.83 6.89
CA ARG A 137 -6.07 11.46 7.03
C ARG A 137 -7.40 11.36 7.77
N ALA A 138 -7.55 12.11 8.85
CA ALA A 138 -8.76 12.08 9.68
C ALA A 138 -10.00 12.66 9.00
N TYR A 139 -9.82 13.67 8.11
CA TYR A 139 -10.94 14.46 7.62
C TYR A 139 -11.08 14.50 6.08
N LEU A 140 -10.01 14.34 5.32
CA LEU A 140 -10.01 14.55 3.86
C LEU A 140 -9.83 13.27 3.03
N THR A 141 -9.69 12.11 3.66
CA THR A 141 -9.65 10.85 2.93
C THR A 141 -11.02 10.47 2.38
N SER A 142 -11.06 9.58 1.42
CA SER A 142 -12.29 9.05 0.83
C SER A 142 -13.18 8.29 1.85
N ARG A 143 -12.59 7.82 2.95
CA ARG A 143 -13.28 7.11 4.04
C ARG A 143 -12.78 7.57 5.41
N PRO A 144 -13.16 8.78 5.86
CA PRO A 144 -12.72 9.28 7.14
C PRO A 144 -13.26 8.40 8.28
N ALA A 145 -12.38 8.04 9.20
CA ALA A 145 -12.76 7.23 10.36
C ALA A 145 -12.89 8.11 11.62
N PRO A 146 -13.98 8.04 12.36
CA PRO A 146 -14.15 8.80 13.61
C PRO A 146 -13.02 8.57 14.61
N LYS A 147 -12.43 7.37 14.60
CA LYS A 147 -11.29 7.03 15.44
C LYS A 147 -10.06 7.89 15.12
N ASP A 148 -9.76 8.13 13.83
CA ASP A 148 -8.61 8.95 13.43
C ASP A 148 -8.79 10.41 13.85
N ALA A 149 -10.02 10.92 13.77
CA ALA A 149 -10.35 12.24 14.29
C ALA A 149 -10.19 12.32 15.82
N ALA A 150 -10.68 11.33 16.57
CA ALA A 150 -10.50 11.25 18.01
C ALA A 150 -9.00 11.15 18.39
N ASP A 151 -8.24 10.27 17.73
CA ASP A 151 -6.78 10.15 17.96
C ASP A 151 -6.05 11.47 17.64
N TRP A 152 -6.48 12.21 16.60
CA TRP A 152 -5.91 13.52 16.28
C TRP A 152 -6.09 14.52 17.42
N HIS A 153 -7.29 14.61 18.00
CA HIS A 153 -7.60 15.52 19.10
C HIS A 153 -6.95 15.12 20.43
N ASP A 154 -7.09 13.84 20.80
CA ASP A 154 -6.75 13.39 22.16
C ASP A 154 -5.30 12.96 22.30
N ARG A 155 -4.70 12.46 21.24
CA ARG A 155 -3.38 11.84 21.26
C ARG A 155 -2.30 12.71 20.64
N TRP A 156 -2.54 13.22 19.42
CA TRP A 156 -1.49 13.88 18.64
C TRP A 156 -1.40 15.36 18.94
N THR A 157 -2.50 16.08 18.90
CA THR A 157 -2.56 17.53 19.11
C THR A 157 -1.97 17.99 20.45
N PRO A 158 -2.27 17.36 21.60
CA PRO A 158 -1.67 17.76 22.88
C PRO A 158 -0.16 17.61 22.92
N GLY A 159 0.36 16.54 22.31
CA GLY A 159 1.80 16.29 22.20
C GLY A 159 2.51 17.36 21.37
N VAL A 160 1.97 17.67 20.19
CA VAL A 160 2.48 18.71 19.29
C VAL A 160 2.42 20.07 19.98
N THR A 161 1.28 20.43 20.58
CA THR A 161 1.12 21.69 21.32
C THR A 161 2.20 21.90 22.37
N ARG A 162 2.48 20.85 23.16
CA ARG A 162 3.53 20.90 24.20
C ARG A 162 4.92 21.13 23.59
N ARG A 163 5.28 20.40 22.52
CA ARG A 163 6.58 20.57 21.86
C ARG A 163 6.73 21.91 21.19
N LEU A 164 5.70 22.39 20.46
CA LEU A 164 5.69 23.72 19.86
C LEU A 164 5.85 24.83 20.92
N SER A 165 5.16 24.70 22.06
CA SER A 165 5.30 25.70 23.14
C SER A 165 6.72 25.77 23.71
N GLN A 166 7.45 24.64 23.74
CA GLN A 166 8.84 24.62 24.17
C GLN A 166 9.78 25.25 23.14
N THR A 167 9.61 24.88 21.86
CA THR A 167 10.40 25.42 20.75
C THR A 167 10.17 26.93 20.59
N MET A 168 8.91 27.39 20.64
CA MET A 168 8.56 28.81 20.46
C MET A 168 8.94 29.69 21.65
N ARG A 169 9.02 29.15 22.86
CA ARG A 169 9.55 29.94 24.01
C ARG A 169 11.03 30.30 23.82
N ARG A 170 11.83 29.40 23.27
CA ARG A 170 13.24 29.68 22.96
C ARG A 170 13.39 30.72 21.84
N CYS A 171 12.41 30.79 20.94
CA CYS A 171 12.41 31.73 19.84
C CYS A 171 12.26 33.19 20.27
N GLU A 172 11.66 33.50 21.43
CA GLU A 172 11.44 34.87 21.91
C GLU A 172 12.71 35.73 21.91
N GLN A 173 13.85 35.10 22.17
CA GLN A 173 15.15 35.76 22.21
C GLN A 173 15.87 35.79 20.83
N THR A 174 15.56 34.85 19.94
CA THR A 174 16.30 34.67 18.68
C THR A 174 15.64 35.32 17.50
N CYS A 175 14.32 35.21 17.36
CA CYS A 175 13.59 35.80 16.23
C CYS A 175 13.40 37.31 16.32
N GLN A 176 13.46 37.88 17.50
CA GLN A 176 13.47 39.38 17.65
C GLN A 176 14.79 40.01 17.16
N ARG A 177 15.85 39.19 17.01
CA ARG A 177 17.17 39.66 16.55
C ARG A 177 17.41 39.45 15.04
N GLN A 178 16.62 38.62 14.39
CA GLN A 178 16.68 38.45 12.94
C GLN A 178 15.44 39.08 12.33
N PRO A 179 15.55 40.20 11.57
CA PRO A 179 14.45 40.65 10.76
C PRO A 179 14.05 39.49 9.85
N VAL A 180 12.74 39.24 9.77
CA VAL A 180 12.17 38.31 8.81
C VAL A 180 12.87 38.59 7.48
N HIS A 181 13.62 37.61 6.97
CA HIS A 181 14.14 37.71 5.62
C HIS A 181 12.93 37.88 4.73
N GLU A 182 12.75 39.11 4.31
CA GLU A 182 11.77 39.53 3.34
C GLU A 182 11.94 38.63 2.15
N THR A 183 11.01 37.71 1.99
CA THR A 183 11.02 36.70 0.95
C THR A 183 11.09 37.39 -0.38
N ALA A 184 12.18 37.17 -1.10
CA ALA A 184 12.38 37.39 -2.52
C ALA A 184 11.56 38.50 -3.16
N ALA A 185 12.26 39.61 -3.42
CA ALA A 185 12.11 40.48 -4.59
C ALA A 185 10.67 40.55 -5.17
N ASP A 186 9.90 41.50 -4.75
CA ASP A 186 8.89 42.12 -5.60
C ASP A 186 9.56 42.59 -6.92
N PRO A 187 9.28 41.95 -8.07
CA PRO A 187 9.87 42.35 -9.34
C PRO A 187 9.44 43.72 -9.83
N ARG A 188 8.61 44.45 -9.07
CA ARG A 188 8.13 45.79 -9.38
C ARG A 188 8.96 46.90 -8.76
N ARG A 189 9.93 46.61 -7.93
CA ARG A 189 10.85 47.63 -7.44
C ARG A 189 11.91 47.92 -8.50
N ARG A 190 11.52 48.71 -9.50
CA ARG A 190 12.47 49.36 -10.41
C ARG A 190 13.30 50.35 -9.57
N VAL A 191 14.60 50.13 -9.58
CA VAL A 191 15.60 51.12 -9.15
C VAL A 191 15.50 52.31 -10.12
N PRO A 192 15.29 53.55 -9.65
CA PRO A 192 15.48 54.71 -10.52
C PRO A 192 16.96 54.92 -10.78
N LEU A 193 17.29 55.18 -12.04
CA LEU A 193 18.59 55.61 -12.52
C LEU A 193 19.03 56.93 -11.89
#